data_e17d7d3680e390636da8b6c14f69d5db
#
_entry.id   e17d7d3680e390636da8b6c14f69d5db
#
_cell.length_a   1.000
_cell.length_b   1.000
_cell.length_c   1.000
_cell.angle_alpha   90.00
_cell.angle_beta   90.00
_cell.angle_gamma   90.00
#
_symmetry.space_group_name_H-M   'P 1'
#
loop_
_entity.id
_entity.type
_entity.pdbx_description
1 polymer ?
#
loop_
_entity_poly.entity_id
_entity_poly.type
_entity_poly.pdbx_seq_one_letter_code
_entity_poly.pdbx_strand_id
1 'polypeptide(L)'
;MRDDGDLHGIGSLAQRTGVSVRTIRFWCDSGVVPATTRSAAGHRLYDARALARVELVATLRKLGLGLRDIRSVLENRKSVADVAALHVRALDTEIRALRLQRAVLSLIAAGGASTEETKMLDDLARLSASERQQLVDDFVSDSFGSAHDPSGIGERMRQVTPALPDDPTAEQLRAW
;
A
#
# COMPACT_ATOMS: atom_id res chain seq x y z
N MET A 1 10.04 -5.38 -44.07
CA MET A 1 11.45 -5.30 -43.67
C MET A 1 11.48 -5.78 -42.22
N ARG A 2 11.83 -7.04 -42.01
CA ARG A 2 11.97 -7.59 -40.63
C ARG A 2 13.28 -7.04 -40.11
N ASP A 3 13.17 -6.17 -39.12
CA ASP A 3 14.30 -5.73 -38.32
C ASP A 3 14.84 -6.98 -37.62
N ASP A 4 15.89 -7.60 -38.15
CA ASP A 4 16.65 -8.68 -37.51
C ASP A 4 17.46 -8.06 -36.37
N GLY A 5 16.73 -7.41 -35.45
CA GLY A 5 17.26 -6.82 -34.25
C GLY A 5 17.95 -7.89 -33.42
N ASP A 6 19.11 -7.56 -32.93
CA ASP A 6 20.03 -8.34 -32.12
C ASP A 6 19.28 -9.22 -31.08
N LEU A 7 19.21 -10.53 -31.35
CA LEU A 7 18.52 -11.49 -30.48
C LEU A 7 19.44 -11.87 -29.33
N HIS A 8 18.96 -11.72 -28.15
CA HIS A 8 19.71 -11.93 -26.90
C HIS A 8 19.25 -13.18 -26.14
N GLY A 9 20.18 -13.92 -25.59
CA GLY A 9 19.86 -14.96 -24.62
C GLY A 9 19.48 -14.35 -23.26
N ILE A 10 18.86 -15.17 -22.39
CA ILE A 10 18.42 -14.74 -21.05
C ILE A 10 19.56 -14.19 -20.17
N GLY A 11 20.79 -14.69 -20.34
CA GLY A 11 21.97 -14.19 -19.62
C GLY A 11 22.30 -12.74 -20.01
N SER A 12 22.21 -12.41 -21.30
CA SER A 12 22.41 -11.05 -21.81
C SER A 12 21.34 -10.09 -21.28
N LEU A 13 20.06 -10.53 -21.22
CA LEU A 13 18.99 -9.75 -20.60
C LEU A 13 19.32 -9.46 -19.12
N ALA A 14 19.77 -10.47 -18.37
CA ALA A 14 20.10 -10.32 -16.96
C ALA A 14 21.23 -9.30 -16.75
N GLN A 15 22.29 -9.37 -17.56
CA GLN A 15 23.40 -8.40 -17.50
C GLN A 15 22.95 -6.97 -17.80
N ARG A 16 22.11 -6.78 -18.82
CA ARG A 16 21.67 -5.44 -19.26
C ARG A 16 20.65 -4.79 -18.32
N THR A 17 19.79 -5.60 -17.69
CA THR A 17 18.71 -5.11 -16.83
C THR A 17 19.03 -5.14 -15.35
N GLY A 18 20.10 -5.81 -14.94
CA GLY A 18 20.45 -6.06 -13.53
C GLY A 18 19.48 -7.01 -12.82
N VAL A 19 18.56 -7.66 -13.55
CA VAL A 19 17.59 -8.62 -13.01
C VAL A 19 18.18 -10.04 -13.09
N SER A 20 18.04 -10.83 -12.01
CA SER A 20 18.59 -12.19 -12.00
C SER A 20 17.96 -13.07 -13.09
N VAL A 21 18.75 -13.98 -13.67
CA VAL A 21 18.28 -14.98 -14.65
C VAL A 21 17.07 -15.76 -14.11
N ARG A 22 17.09 -16.11 -12.82
CA ARG A 22 15.98 -16.80 -12.14
C ARG A 22 14.68 -15.98 -12.19
N THR A 23 14.77 -14.70 -11.88
CA THR A 23 13.63 -13.78 -11.89
C THR A 23 13.08 -13.60 -13.30
N ILE A 24 13.95 -13.37 -14.30
CA ILE A 24 13.53 -13.25 -15.70
C ILE A 24 12.85 -14.55 -16.17
N ARG A 25 13.43 -15.71 -15.85
CA ARG A 25 12.82 -17.00 -16.18
C ARG A 25 11.42 -17.15 -15.60
N PHE A 26 11.24 -16.78 -14.33
CA PHE A 26 9.93 -16.78 -13.67
C PHE A 26 8.94 -15.86 -14.39
N TRP A 27 9.35 -14.64 -14.81
CA TRP A 27 8.49 -13.73 -15.57
C TRP A 27 8.13 -14.27 -16.96
N CYS A 28 9.06 -15.00 -17.59
CA CYS A 28 8.79 -15.66 -18.86
C CYS A 28 7.80 -16.81 -18.70
N ASP A 29 7.96 -17.64 -17.70
CA ASP A 29 7.10 -18.80 -17.43
C ASP A 29 5.70 -18.37 -16.98
N SER A 30 5.59 -17.23 -16.28
CA SER A 30 4.32 -16.59 -15.92
C SER A 30 3.65 -15.84 -17.08
N GLY A 31 4.27 -15.78 -18.27
CA GLY A 31 3.75 -15.09 -19.45
C GLY A 31 3.83 -13.56 -19.41
N VAL A 32 4.50 -12.99 -18.39
CA VAL A 32 4.70 -11.53 -18.28
C VAL A 32 5.72 -11.04 -19.30
N VAL A 33 6.76 -11.82 -19.57
CA VAL A 33 7.80 -11.52 -20.56
C VAL A 33 7.92 -12.73 -21.51
N PRO A 34 7.14 -12.82 -22.60
CA PRO A 34 7.25 -13.93 -23.54
C PRO A 34 8.59 -13.88 -24.29
N ALA A 35 9.14 -15.03 -24.63
CA ALA A 35 10.27 -15.11 -25.53
C ALA A 35 9.85 -14.69 -26.93
N THR A 36 10.72 -13.98 -27.66
CA THR A 36 10.47 -13.55 -29.03
C THR A 36 10.52 -14.75 -29.98
N THR A 37 11.52 -15.63 -29.79
CA THR A 37 11.71 -16.85 -30.58
C THR A 37 12.53 -17.88 -29.79
N ARG A 38 12.87 -19.00 -30.47
CA ARG A 38 13.82 -20.00 -29.97
C ARG A 38 14.93 -20.21 -30.98
N SER A 39 16.14 -20.46 -30.48
CA SER A 39 17.27 -20.89 -31.31
C SER A 39 17.05 -22.31 -31.86
N ALA A 40 17.90 -22.72 -32.84
CA ALA A 40 17.91 -24.08 -33.36
C ALA A 40 18.12 -25.13 -32.25
N ALA A 41 18.83 -24.78 -31.16
CA ALA A 41 19.06 -25.63 -29.98
C ALA A 41 17.90 -25.51 -28.94
N GLY A 42 16.81 -24.87 -29.25
CA GLY A 42 15.61 -24.73 -28.39
C GLY A 42 15.71 -23.66 -27.30
N HIS A 43 16.78 -22.91 -27.22
CA HIS A 43 16.95 -21.84 -26.23
C HIS A 43 16.07 -20.63 -26.57
N ARG A 44 15.47 -20.02 -25.55
CA ARG A 44 14.68 -18.80 -25.67
C ARG A 44 15.55 -17.63 -26.07
N LEU A 45 15.11 -16.86 -27.07
CA LEU A 45 15.76 -15.65 -27.54
C LEU A 45 14.80 -14.47 -27.44
N TYR A 46 15.35 -13.29 -27.21
CA TYR A 46 14.65 -12.07 -26.88
C TYR A 46 15.17 -10.91 -27.73
N ASP A 47 14.28 -10.13 -28.26
CA ASP A 47 14.57 -8.90 -29.03
C ASP A 47 14.62 -7.65 -28.11
N ALA A 48 14.83 -6.50 -28.72
CA ALA A 48 14.85 -5.20 -28.02
C ALA A 48 13.53 -4.89 -27.32
N ARG A 49 12.39 -5.37 -27.84
CA ARG A 49 11.07 -5.16 -27.21
C ARG A 49 10.94 -6.00 -25.91
N ALA A 50 11.42 -7.22 -25.94
CA ALA A 50 11.48 -8.08 -24.75
C ALA A 50 12.40 -7.47 -23.70
N LEU A 51 13.54 -6.87 -24.08
CA LEU A 51 14.43 -6.16 -23.17
C LEU A 51 13.71 -4.97 -22.50
N ALA A 52 13.12 -4.07 -23.28
CA ALA A 52 12.35 -2.94 -22.75
C ALA A 52 11.20 -3.38 -21.82
N ARG A 53 10.57 -4.52 -22.15
CA ARG A 53 9.53 -5.12 -21.31
C ARG A 53 10.08 -5.61 -19.97
N VAL A 54 11.26 -6.22 -19.92
CA VAL A 54 11.93 -6.61 -18.67
C VAL A 54 12.24 -5.38 -17.82
N GLU A 55 12.76 -4.31 -18.41
CA GLU A 55 13.09 -3.06 -17.72
C GLU A 55 11.82 -2.43 -17.11
N LEU A 56 10.75 -2.36 -17.88
CA LEU A 56 9.45 -1.85 -17.39
C LEU A 56 8.92 -2.68 -16.22
N VAL A 57 8.92 -4.02 -16.36
CA VAL A 57 8.48 -4.94 -15.28
C VAL A 57 9.34 -4.74 -14.04
N ALA A 58 10.66 -4.63 -14.19
CA ALA A 58 11.58 -4.41 -13.07
C ALA A 58 11.29 -3.09 -12.36
N THR A 59 11.04 -2.02 -13.10
CA THR A 59 10.71 -0.71 -12.55
C THR A 59 9.39 -0.75 -11.78
N LEU A 60 8.33 -1.29 -12.36
CA LEU A 60 7.03 -1.40 -11.71
C LEU A 60 7.08 -2.29 -10.46
N ARG A 61 7.90 -3.35 -10.48
CA ARG A 61 8.14 -4.21 -9.30
C ARG A 61 8.87 -3.47 -8.18
N LYS A 62 9.86 -2.63 -8.51
CA LYS A 62 10.55 -1.77 -7.51
C LYS A 62 9.60 -0.79 -6.85
N LEU A 63 8.59 -0.34 -7.56
CA LEU A 63 7.51 0.51 -7.03
C LEU A 63 6.46 -0.27 -6.23
N GLY A 64 6.61 -1.59 -6.06
CA GLY A 64 5.72 -2.42 -5.25
C GLY A 64 4.54 -3.04 -6.01
N LEU A 65 4.36 -2.76 -7.31
CA LEU A 65 3.23 -3.30 -8.06
C LEU A 65 3.29 -4.83 -8.16
N GLY A 66 2.14 -5.49 -8.01
CA GLY A 66 2.01 -6.94 -8.16
C GLY A 66 2.14 -7.39 -9.62
N LEU A 67 2.67 -8.61 -9.87
CA LEU A 67 2.79 -9.14 -11.24
C LEU A 67 1.46 -9.26 -11.97
N ARG A 68 0.35 -9.48 -11.26
CA ARG A 68 -1.00 -9.52 -11.85
C ARG A 68 -1.38 -8.17 -12.47
N ASP A 69 -1.13 -7.08 -11.75
CA ASP A 69 -1.43 -5.74 -12.22
C ASP A 69 -0.50 -5.32 -13.36
N ILE A 70 0.80 -5.61 -13.23
CA ILE A 70 1.77 -5.39 -14.30
C ILE A 70 1.34 -6.13 -15.58
N ARG A 71 0.93 -7.39 -15.46
CA ARG A 71 0.42 -8.16 -16.60
C ARG A 71 -0.81 -7.50 -17.24
N SER A 72 -1.76 -7.04 -16.42
CA SER A 72 -2.96 -6.35 -16.92
C SER A 72 -2.62 -5.08 -17.67
N VAL A 73 -1.59 -4.34 -17.25
CA VAL A 73 -1.06 -3.17 -17.96
C VAL A 73 -0.42 -3.58 -19.28
N LEU A 74 0.45 -4.58 -19.28
CA LEU A 74 1.17 -5.04 -20.46
C LEU A 74 0.23 -5.64 -21.56
N GLU A 75 -0.92 -6.14 -21.14
CA GLU A 75 -1.99 -6.65 -22.01
C GLU A 75 -3.04 -5.57 -22.37
N ASN A 76 -2.77 -4.29 -22.05
CA ASN A 76 -3.66 -3.15 -22.28
C ASN A 76 -5.08 -3.31 -21.66
N ARG A 77 -5.22 -4.14 -20.63
CA ARG A 77 -6.49 -4.32 -19.91
C ARG A 77 -6.75 -3.23 -18.87
N LYS A 78 -5.67 -2.62 -18.38
CA LYS A 78 -5.70 -1.48 -17.44
C LYS A 78 -4.66 -0.47 -17.89
N SER A 79 -4.90 0.82 -17.65
CA SER A 79 -3.86 1.83 -17.85
C SER A 79 -2.84 1.77 -16.70
N VAL A 80 -1.60 2.18 -16.97
CA VAL A 80 -0.57 2.35 -15.93
C VAL A 80 -1.05 3.34 -14.89
N ALA A 81 -1.74 4.41 -15.32
CA ALA A 81 -2.25 5.46 -14.43
C ALA A 81 -3.28 4.92 -13.44
N ASP A 82 -4.23 4.09 -13.90
CA ASP A 82 -5.27 3.52 -13.03
C ASP A 82 -4.66 2.59 -11.96
N VAL A 83 -3.72 1.74 -12.38
CA VAL A 83 -3.03 0.83 -11.45
C VAL A 83 -2.18 1.61 -10.45
N ALA A 84 -1.45 2.63 -10.91
CA ALA A 84 -0.67 3.51 -10.04
C ALA A 84 -1.56 4.25 -9.03
N ALA A 85 -2.69 4.82 -9.49
CA ALA A 85 -3.64 5.52 -8.61
C ALA A 85 -4.23 4.60 -7.53
N LEU A 86 -4.55 3.34 -7.88
CA LEU A 86 -5.00 2.36 -6.90
C LEU A 86 -3.91 2.03 -5.88
N HIS A 87 -2.67 1.88 -6.35
CA HIS A 87 -1.53 1.56 -5.48
C HIS A 87 -1.20 2.71 -4.54
N VAL A 88 -1.25 3.97 -5.02
CA VAL A 88 -1.10 5.17 -4.17
C VAL A 88 -2.12 5.17 -3.04
N ARG A 89 -3.41 4.93 -3.34
CA ARG A 89 -4.45 4.86 -2.28
C ARG A 89 -4.18 3.77 -1.24
N ALA A 90 -3.67 2.62 -1.67
CA ALA A 90 -3.28 1.54 -0.75
C ALA A 90 -2.10 1.96 0.15
N LEU A 91 -1.08 2.60 -0.44
CA LEU A 91 0.06 3.13 0.31
C LEU A 91 -0.35 4.24 1.29
N ASP A 92 -1.25 5.14 0.91
CA ASP A 92 -1.77 6.18 1.80
C ASP A 92 -2.48 5.57 3.02
N THR A 93 -3.22 4.48 2.81
CA THR A 93 -3.87 3.75 3.91
C THR A 93 -2.85 3.09 4.82
N GLU A 94 -1.82 2.45 4.27
CA GLU A 94 -0.74 1.83 5.03
C GLU A 94 0.08 2.86 5.81
N ILE A 95 0.40 4.00 5.19
CA ILE A 95 1.09 5.12 5.84
C ILE A 95 0.30 5.61 7.06
N ARG A 96 -1.03 5.80 6.92
CA ARG A 96 -1.88 6.21 8.05
C ARG A 96 -1.83 5.19 9.18
N ALA A 97 -1.96 3.90 8.87
CA ALA A 97 -1.87 2.84 9.87
C ALA A 97 -0.51 2.81 10.60
N LEU A 98 0.59 2.94 9.85
CA LEU A 98 1.95 2.96 10.42
C LEU A 98 2.20 4.19 11.29
N ARG A 99 1.67 5.36 10.91
CA ARG A 99 1.78 6.59 11.71
C ARG A 99 1.08 6.43 13.05
N LEU A 100 -0.11 5.86 13.06
CA LEU A 100 -0.87 5.59 14.27
C LEU A 100 -0.16 4.57 15.17
N GLN A 101 0.34 3.46 14.60
CA GLN A 101 1.16 2.49 15.34
C GLN A 101 2.40 3.13 15.97
N ARG A 102 3.08 4.00 15.22
CA ARG A 102 4.24 4.75 15.72
C ARG A 102 3.85 5.62 16.92
N ALA A 103 2.73 6.32 16.85
CA ALA A 103 2.28 7.20 17.93
C ALA A 103 1.96 6.39 19.21
N VAL A 104 1.28 5.25 19.10
CA VAL A 104 1.03 4.33 20.22
C VAL A 104 2.33 3.83 20.82
N LEU A 105 3.25 3.34 19.99
CA LEU A 105 4.57 2.86 20.48
C LEU A 105 5.38 3.97 21.15
N SER A 106 5.26 5.21 20.67
CA SER A 106 5.92 6.35 21.30
C SER A 106 5.37 6.67 22.70
N LEU A 107 4.06 6.52 22.91
CA LEU A 107 3.43 6.63 24.22
C LEU A 107 3.95 5.58 25.19
N ILE A 108 4.01 4.31 24.76
CA ILE A 108 4.52 3.19 25.55
C ILE A 108 5.99 3.44 25.92
N ALA A 109 6.81 3.83 24.95
CA ALA A 109 8.25 4.10 25.16
C ALA A 109 8.50 5.26 26.14
N ALA A 110 7.61 6.23 26.21
CA ALA A 110 7.67 7.33 27.17
C ALA A 110 7.23 6.92 28.61
N GLY A 111 6.90 5.64 28.85
CA GLY A 111 6.43 5.15 30.14
C GLY A 111 5.07 5.68 30.56
N GLY A 112 4.29 6.16 29.59
CA GLY A 112 3.04 6.88 29.83
C GLY A 112 1.76 6.05 29.73
N ALA A 113 1.85 4.73 29.52
CA ALA A 113 0.68 3.88 29.40
C ALA A 113 0.81 2.60 30.22
N SER A 114 -0.24 2.26 30.95
CA SER A 114 -0.41 0.94 31.60
C SER A 114 -0.65 -0.15 30.54
N THR A 115 -0.59 -1.42 30.93
CA THR A 115 -0.87 -2.54 30.03
C THR A 115 -2.30 -2.49 29.45
N GLU A 116 -3.27 -2.05 30.26
CA GLU A 116 -4.67 -1.90 29.87
C GLU A 116 -4.85 -0.74 28.89
N GLU A 117 -4.25 0.42 29.19
CA GLU A 117 -4.26 1.58 28.28
C GLU A 117 -3.58 1.27 26.94
N THR A 118 -2.49 0.50 26.96
CA THR A 118 -1.81 0.04 25.72
C THR A 118 -2.75 -0.79 24.85
N LYS A 119 -3.52 -1.71 25.46
CA LYS A 119 -4.49 -2.53 24.72
C LYS A 119 -5.61 -1.69 24.16
N MET A 120 -6.16 -0.78 24.95
CA MET A 120 -7.20 0.15 24.49
C MET A 120 -6.74 1.03 23.34
N LEU A 121 -5.50 1.56 23.40
CA LEU A 121 -4.92 2.36 22.33
C LEU A 121 -4.68 1.53 21.06
N ASP A 122 -4.27 0.26 21.16
CA ASP A 122 -4.14 -0.62 19.99
C ASP A 122 -5.50 -0.92 19.35
N ASP A 123 -6.53 -1.15 20.14
CA ASP A 123 -7.89 -1.37 19.67
C ASP A 123 -8.45 -0.11 18.97
N LEU A 124 -8.28 1.08 19.54
CA LEU A 124 -8.65 2.36 18.93
C LEU A 124 -7.86 2.66 17.65
N ALA A 125 -6.59 2.27 17.61
CA ALA A 125 -5.72 2.43 16.45
C ALA A 125 -6.18 1.60 15.24
N ARG A 126 -6.87 0.49 15.48
CA ARG A 126 -7.41 -0.38 14.41
C ARG A 126 -8.69 0.16 13.78
N LEU A 127 -9.38 1.07 14.45
CA LEU A 127 -10.62 1.64 13.96
C LEU A 127 -10.36 2.70 12.87
N SER A 128 -11.23 2.78 11.89
CA SER A 128 -11.28 3.90 10.95
C SER A 128 -11.68 5.21 11.64
N ALA A 129 -11.44 6.35 11.02
CA ALA A 129 -11.85 7.64 11.56
C ALA A 129 -13.37 7.71 11.80
N SER A 130 -14.18 7.09 10.91
CA SER A 130 -15.63 7.03 11.06
C SER A 130 -16.08 6.15 12.23
N GLU A 131 -15.41 5.01 12.45
CA GLU A 131 -15.70 4.12 13.58
C GLU A 131 -15.33 4.79 14.91
N ARG A 132 -14.20 5.49 14.97
CA ARG A 132 -13.82 6.29 16.15
C ARG A 132 -14.84 7.38 16.44
N GLN A 133 -15.29 8.13 15.43
CA GLN A 133 -16.31 9.15 15.60
C GLN A 133 -17.63 8.55 16.10
N GLN A 134 -18.02 7.40 15.58
CA GLN A 134 -19.23 6.71 15.99
C GLN A 134 -19.17 6.28 17.47
N LEU A 135 -18.01 5.80 17.95
CA LEU A 135 -17.83 5.49 19.38
C LEU A 135 -18.02 6.73 20.26
N VAL A 136 -17.51 7.89 19.84
CA VAL A 136 -17.70 9.16 20.57
C VAL A 136 -19.19 9.55 20.57
N ASP A 137 -19.86 9.45 19.43
CA ASP A 137 -21.26 9.79 19.31
C ASP A 137 -22.17 8.86 20.14
N ASP A 138 -21.87 7.56 20.14
CA ASP A 138 -22.55 6.54 20.95
C ASP A 138 -22.34 6.81 22.46
N PHE A 139 -21.09 7.05 22.87
CA PHE A 139 -20.77 7.38 24.25
C PHE A 139 -21.50 8.64 24.73
N VAL A 140 -21.52 9.70 23.93
CA VAL A 140 -22.23 10.94 24.26
C VAL A 140 -23.72 10.70 24.34
N SER A 141 -24.28 9.89 23.42
CA SER A 141 -25.71 9.55 23.42
C SER A 141 -26.10 8.72 24.63
N ASP A 142 -25.30 7.75 25.02
CA ASP A 142 -25.54 6.89 26.18
C ASP A 142 -25.37 7.64 27.50
N SER A 143 -24.38 8.54 27.57
CA SER A 143 -24.03 9.27 28.80
C SER A 143 -24.97 10.45 29.07
N PHE A 144 -25.44 11.13 28.02
CA PHE A 144 -26.22 12.37 28.14
C PHE A 144 -27.67 12.26 27.60
N GLY A 145 -28.05 11.12 27.01
CA GLY A 145 -29.39 10.83 26.51
C GLY A 145 -29.87 11.72 25.38
N SER A 146 -30.54 11.16 24.41
CA SER A 146 -31.02 11.88 23.20
C SER A 146 -32.20 12.84 23.46
N ALA A 147 -32.81 12.82 24.67
CA ALA A 147 -34.09 13.51 24.92
C ALA A 147 -34.02 14.63 25.98
N HIS A 148 -32.97 14.75 26.76
CA HIS A 148 -32.96 15.75 27.82
C HIS A 148 -31.53 16.13 28.27
N ASP A 149 -30.79 16.86 27.40
CA ASP A 149 -29.60 17.59 27.81
C ASP A 149 -29.88 19.09 27.93
N PRO A 150 -30.51 19.54 29.02
CA PRO A 150 -30.86 20.95 29.21
C PRO A 150 -29.65 21.85 29.39
N SER A 151 -28.48 21.27 29.59
CA SER A 151 -27.21 21.98 29.72
C SER A 151 -26.44 22.11 28.39
N GLY A 152 -26.82 21.36 27.35
CA GLY A 152 -26.13 21.29 26.05
C GLY A 152 -24.70 20.78 26.16
N ILE A 153 -24.40 20.02 27.22
CA ILE A 153 -23.05 19.51 27.46
C ILE A 153 -22.69 18.46 26.40
N GLY A 154 -23.60 17.56 26.06
CA GLY A 154 -23.38 16.54 25.04
C GLY A 154 -23.05 17.13 23.67
N GLU A 155 -23.81 18.15 23.26
CA GLU A 155 -23.56 18.87 22.01
C GLU A 155 -22.21 19.61 22.04
N ARG A 156 -21.89 20.25 23.15
CA ARG A 156 -20.56 20.88 23.34
C ARG A 156 -19.42 19.87 23.34
N MET A 157 -19.60 18.67 23.92
CA MET A 157 -18.61 17.60 23.85
C MET A 157 -18.38 17.13 22.41
N ARG A 158 -19.42 16.94 21.60
CA ARG A 158 -19.27 16.61 20.18
C ARG A 158 -18.50 17.69 19.41
N GLN A 159 -18.72 18.95 19.72
CA GLN A 159 -18.04 20.08 19.05
C GLN A 159 -16.59 20.27 19.53
N VAL A 160 -16.28 19.90 20.77
CA VAL A 160 -14.95 20.13 21.39
C VAL A 160 -14.05 18.90 21.29
N THR A 161 -14.61 17.70 21.07
CA THR A 161 -13.77 16.51 20.87
C THR A 161 -13.09 16.61 19.49
N PRO A 162 -11.80 16.95 19.42
CA PRO A 162 -11.13 17.12 18.15
C PRO A 162 -11.05 15.77 17.46
N ALA A 163 -11.35 15.73 16.18
CA ALA A 163 -11.08 14.56 15.36
C ALA A 163 -9.60 14.22 15.46
N LEU A 164 -9.27 12.96 15.76
CA LEU A 164 -7.88 12.53 15.79
C LEU A 164 -7.28 12.70 14.38
N PRO A 165 -6.21 13.50 14.21
CA PRO A 165 -5.62 13.70 12.90
C PRO A 165 -5.06 12.40 12.31
N ASP A 166 -4.84 12.39 11.00
CA ASP A 166 -4.24 11.24 10.29
C ASP A 166 -2.80 10.94 10.72
N ASP A 167 -2.10 11.92 11.33
CA ASP A 167 -0.74 11.79 11.87
C ASP A 167 -0.72 12.30 13.32
N PRO A 168 -1.31 11.56 14.27
CA PRO A 168 -1.41 12.03 15.64
C PRO A 168 -0.07 11.97 16.35
N THR A 169 0.25 13.00 17.13
CA THR A 169 1.35 12.96 18.10
C THR A 169 0.96 12.12 19.33
N ALA A 170 1.98 11.69 20.10
CA ALA A 170 1.76 11.03 21.40
C ALA A 170 0.94 11.90 22.37
N GLU A 171 1.11 13.23 22.31
CA GLU A 171 0.35 14.18 23.12
C GLU A 171 -1.12 14.25 22.70
N GLN A 172 -1.38 14.27 21.41
CA GLN A 172 -2.74 14.28 20.86
C GLN A 172 -3.49 12.98 21.16
N LEU A 173 -2.82 11.83 21.10
CA LEU A 173 -3.39 10.54 21.50
C LEU A 173 -3.70 10.49 23.00
N ARG A 174 -2.85 11.09 23.85
CA ARG A 174 -3.09 11.13 25.29
C ARG A 174 -4.23 12.08 25.68
N ALA A 175 -4.44 13.12 24.88
CA ALA A 175 -5.49 14.11 25.11
C ALA A 175 -6.86 13.70 24.56
N TRP A 176 -6.87 12.74 23.63
CA TRP A 176 -8.07 12.20 22.99
C TRP A 176 -8.68 11.07 23.80
#